data_ceb5a7504b6a6d2139e7d557e75f5814
#
_entry.id   ceb5a7504b6a6d2139e7d557e75f5814
#
_cell.length_a   1.000
_cell.length_b   1.000
_cell.length_c   1.000
_cell.angle_alpha   90.00
_cell.angle_beta   90.00
_cell.angle_gamma   90.00
#
_symmetry.space_group_name_H-M   'P 1'
#
loop_
_entity.id
_entity.type
_entity.pdbx_description
1 polymer ?
#
loop_
_entity_poly.entity_id
_entity_poly.type
_entity_poly.pdbx_seq_one_letter_code
_entity_poly.pdbx_strand_id
1 'polypeptide(L)'
;MFQLSDDTWWSLYTAELNADVEWTKAAKYFSGQIRFDHDHGHATLSVVGGRAVAAHASGFPLGADIVVGGPNEEWQRVLEGRIDWFEALSPGLGHLALSGNAVAAWRFVDMMARAFDAMPRVGRTNVRTVAPSPDGRPSGKEIIGRYLKVDGIRVYCEEAGEGTPIVCFHAASQDTLMYRHVLEGLSDQYRVIAVDAPGHAKSQLPADGPFRNLTRHAEFNEKLMDQLGLVKPVIIGCSMGGNMVLELGARRPGAYSAIVAAEGADHTPTVSEFFLDMLLMNGTDIIAAWSRSMTGDRTPPDRARDVVWQISRTTPEVMRGDLTGYGNFDQRERVGRIDAPVLLLRGDADWLVSQSRVEDTASRIPGSEIAVLAGTGHYPMIENPLEFCETVRAFLEKTDARHARH
;
A
#
# COMPACT_ATOMS: atom_id res chain seq x y z
N MET A 1 -0.62 -28.74 17.28
CA MET A 1 -2.08 -28.80 16.98
C MET A 1 -2.33 -27.73 15.94
N PHE A 2 -3.16 -27.98 14.90
CA PHE A 2 -3.48 -26.97 13.90
C PHE A 2 -4.30 -25.84 14.56
N GLN A 3 -3.89 -24.59 14.42
CA GLN A 3 -4.42 -23.47 15.22
C GLN A 3 -5.93 -23.23 14.99
N LEU A 4 -6.43 -23.37 13.75
CA LEU A 4 -7.86 -23.22 13.46
C LEU A 4 -8.75 -24.32 14.08
N SER A 5 -8.15 -25.39 14.61
CA SER A 5 -8.86 -26.45 15.36
C SER A 5 -8.76 -26.27 16.88
N ASP A 6 -8.29 -25.10 17.38
CA ASP A 6 -8.07 -24.84 18.79
C ASP A 6 -8.98 -23.68 19.28
N ASP A 7 -9.93 -24.02 20.15
CA ASP A 7 -10.86 -23.04 20.72
C ASP A 7 -10.15 -21.97 21.58
N THR A 8 -9.00 -22.30 22.18
CA THR A 8 -8.20 -21.32 22.93
C THR A 8 -7.62 -20.28 21.99
N TRP A 9 -7.10 -20.70 20.82
CA TRP A 9 -6.62 -19.78 19.82
C TRP A 9 -7.74 -18.87 19.31
N TRP A 10 -8.94 -19.41 19.05
CA TRP A 10 -10.09 -18.62 18.60
C TRP A 10 -10.55 -17.58 19.63
N SER A 11 -10.44 -17.90 20.91
CA SER A 11 -10.73 -16.95 22.00
C SER A 11 -9.74 -15.78 21.99
N LEU A 12 -8.45 -16.04 21.80
CA LEU A 12 -7.41 -15.01 21.67
C LEU A 12 -7.58 -14.19 20.40
N TYR A 13 -7.90 -14.83 19.29
CA TYR A 13 -8.16 -14.17 18.01
C TYR A 13 -9.36 -13.22 18.08
N THR A 14 -10.44 -13.65 18.72
CA THR A 14 -11.62 -12.80 18.96
C THR A 14 -11.27 -11.56 19.80
N ALA A 15 -10.41 -11.72 20.79
CA ALA A 15 -9.92 -10.61 21.61
C ALA A 15 -9.02 -9.66 20.79
N GLU A 16 -8.13 -10.20 19.95
CA GLU A 16 -7.28 -9.44 19.03
C GLU A 16 -8.10 -8.59 18.08
N LEU A 17 -9.10 -9.18 17.40
CA LEU A 17 -10.01 -8.46 16.51
C LEU A 17 -10.75 -7.32 17.24
N ASN A 18 -11.31 -7.57 18.42
CA ASN A 18 -12.05 -6.56 19.16
C ASN A 18 -11.16 -5.45 19.73
N ALA A 19 -9.87 -5.66 19.88
CA ALA A 19 -8.89 -4.65 20.25
C ALA A 19 -8.38 -3.84 19.03
N ASP A 20 -8.55 -4.34 17.82
CA ASP A 20 -8.14 -3.69 16.58
C ASP A 20 -9.18 -2.61 16.18
N VAL A 21 -8.77 -1.34 16.25
CA VAL A 21 -9.63 -0.18 15.91
C VAL A 21 -10.05 -0.22 14.45
N GLU A 22 -9.15 -0.62 13.54
CA GLU A 22 -9.43 -0.71 12.10
C GLU A 22 -10.38 -1.86 11.79
N TRP A 23 -10.29 -2.99 12.50
CA TRP A 23 -11.32 -4.03 12.43
C TRP A 23 -12.68 -3.49 12.84
N THR A 24 -12.76 -2.80 13.97
CA THR A 24 -14.04 -2.26 14.49
C THR A 24 -14.67 -1.27 13.51
N LYS A 25 -13.86 -0.46 12.82
CA LYS A 25 -14.27 0.46 11.78
C LYS A 25 -14.78 -0.27 10.52
N ALA A 26 -13.99 -1.20 10.00
CA ALA A 26 -14.28 -1.96 8.78
C ALA A 26 -15.50 -2.87 8.94
N ALA A 27 -15.64 -3.52 10.08
CA ALA A 27 -16.73 -4.44 10.40
C ALA A 27 -18.02 -3.76 10.88
N LYS A 28 -18.03 -2.44 11.13
CA LYS A 28 -19.12 -1.68 11.82
C LYS A 28 -20.54 -2.03 11.39
N TYR A 29 -20.75 -2.29 10.10
CA TYR A 29 -22.07 -2.58 9.54
C TYR A 29 -22.27 -4.07 9.20
N PHE A 30 -21.33 -4.92 9.58
CA PHE A 30 -21.45 -6.35 9.36
C PHE A 30 -22.06 -7.04 10.60
N SER A 31 -23.05 -7.86 10.36
CA SER A 31 -23.59 -8.84 11.31
C SER A 31 -23.82 -10.12 10.55
N GLY A 32 -23.13 -11.19 10.93
CA GLY A 32 -23.19 -12.45 10.21
C GLY A 32 -22.16 -13.46 10.69
N GLN A 33 -22.03 -14.53 9.91
CA GLN A 33 -21.13 -15.64 10.15
C GLN A 33 -20.06 -15.72 9.07
N ILE A 34 -18.80 -15.82 9.49
CA ILE A 34 -17.67 -16.10 8.61
C ILE A 34 -17.18 -17.51 8.92
N ARG A 35 -17.12 -18.39 7.93
CA ARG A 35 -16.66 -19.76 8.08
C ARG A 35 -15.30 -19.95 7.40
N PHE A 36 -14.41 -20.62 8.10
CA PHE A 36 -13.07 -20.98 7.66
C PHE A 36 -12.99 -22.49 7.50
N ASP A 37 -13.07 -22.96 6.25
CA ASP A 37 -12.99 -24.40 5.92
C ASP A 37 -11.53 -24.84 5.77
N HIS A 38 -11.19 -25.98 6.34
CA HIS A 38 -9.85 -26.57 6.32
C HIS A 38 -9.92 -28.11 6.26
N ASP A 39 -8.81 -28.80 6.00
CA ASP A 39 -8.80 -30.26 5.75
C ASP A 39 -9.40 -31.10 6.89
N HIS A 40 -9.43 -30.59 8.11
CA HIS A 40 -9.92 -31.31 9.29
C HIS A 40 -11.33 -30.86 9.74
N GLY A 41 -11.99 -29.98 8.98
CA GLY A 41 -13.31 -29.48 9.34
C GLY A 41 -13.48 -27.99 9.01
N HIS A 42 -14.13 -27.27 9.89
CA HIS A 42 -14.33 -25.85 9.70
C HIS A 42 -14.44 -25.15 11.07
N ALA A 43 -14.05 -23.88 11.09
CA ALA A 43 -14.27 -22.97 12.20
C ALA A 43 -15.23 -21.87 11.80
N THR A 44 -15.89 -21.25 12.77
CA THR A 44 -16.86 -20.18 12.52
C THR A 44 -16.60 -19.00 13.44
N LEU A 45 -16.57 -17.80 12.87
CA LEU A 45 -16.52 -16.52 13.56
C LEU A 45 -17.86 -15.81 13.45
N SER A 46 -18.49 -15.53 14.57
CA SER A 46 -19.75 -14.77 14.66
C SER A 46 -19.45 -13.30 14.92
N VAL A 47 -19.99 -12.42 14.08
CA VAL A 47 -19.85 -10.97 14.19
C VAL A 47 -21.22 -10.33 14.34
N VAL A 48 -21.37 -9.40 15.28
CA VAL A 48 -22.61 -8.64 15.51
C VAL A 48 -22.26 -7.16 15.66
N GLY A 49 -22.79 -6.34 14.75
CA GLY A 49 -22.55 -4.89 14.74
C GLY A 49 -21.04 -4.55 14.74
N GLY A 50 -20.25 -5.30 13.98
CA GLY A 50 -18.82 -5.12 13.85
C GLY A 50 -17.96 -5.70 14.98
N ARG A 51 -18.56 -6.33 15.97
CA ARG A 51 -17.79 -6.99 17.06
C ARG A 51 -17.78 -8.49 16.87
N ALA A 52 -16.62 -9.08 16.99
CA ALA A 52 -16.45 -10.52 17.09
C ALA A 52 -17.00 -10.99 18.45
N VAL A 53 -18.12 -11.73 18.44
CA VAL A 53 -18.85 -12.10 19.66
C VAL A 53 -18.66 -13.55 20.06
N ALA A 54 -18.33 -14.41 19.11
CA ALA A 54 -18.01 -15.81 19.36
C ALA A 54 -17.16 -16.36 18.19
N ALA A 55 -16.25 -17.27 18.51
CA ALA A 55 -15.54 -18.06 17.54
C ALA A 55 -15.39 -19.49 18.06
N HIS A 56 -15.55 -20.46 17.17
CA HIS A 56 -15.52 -21.89 17.52
C HIS A 56 -14.73 -22.66 16.46
N ALA A 57 -13.89 -23.58 16.92
CA ALA A 57 -13.19 -24.56 16.09
C ALA A 57 -14.14 -25.63 15.50
N SER A 58 -15.43 -25.54 15.74
CA SER A 58 -16.50 -26.36 15.18
C SER A 58 -17.56 -25.53 14.49
N GLY A 59 -18.27 -26.12 13.54
CA GLY A 59 -19.22 -25.39 12.73
C GLY A 59 -20.47 -24.88 13.44
N PHE A 60 -20.98 -23.79 12.93
CA PHE A 60 -22.30 -23.29 13.31
C PHE A 60 -23.38 -23.95 12.42
N PRO A 61 -24.48 -24.46 12.98
CA PRO A 61 -25.44 -25.30 12.24
C PRO A 61 -26.27 -24.57 11.18
N LEU A 62 -26.32 -23.23 11.21
CA LEU A 62 -27.23 -22.44 10.34
C LEU A 62 -26.56 -21.90 9.06
N GLY A 63 -25.39 -22.36 8.69
CA GLY A 63 -24.66 -21.87 7.53
C GLY A 63 -23.89 -20.58 7.82
N ALA A 64 -23.16 -20.09 6.83
CA ALA A 64 -22.34 -18.90 6.95
C ALA A 64 -22.60 -17.93 5.78
N ASP A 65 -22.49 -16.62 6.08
CA ASP A 65 -22.61 -15.58 5.06
C ASP A 65 -21.40 -15.54 4.15
N ILE A 66 -20.22 -15.66 4.72
CA ILE A 66 -18.95 -15.66 4.00
C ILE A 66 -18.24 -16.97 4.34
N VAL A 67 -17.70 -17.63 3.34
CA VAL A 67 -16.92 -18.87 3.51
C VAL A 67 -15.59 -18.71 2.81
N VAL A 68 -14.50 -18.93 3.54
CA VAL A 68 -13.16 -19.04 2.98
C VAL A 68 -12.64 -20.43 3.29
N GLY A 69 -12.23 -21.15 2.26
CA GLY A 69 -11.82 -22.55 2.41
C GLY A 69 -10.57 -22.90 1.62
N GLY A 70 -9.81 -23.84 2.13
CA GLY A 70 -8.64 -24.39 1.46
C GLY A 70 -7.81 -25.32 2.32
N PRO A 71 -6.68 -25.81 1.80
CA PRO A 71 -5.85 -26.79 2.49
C PRO A 71 -5.16 -26.21 3.74
N ASN A 72 -4.91 -27.06 4.73
CA ASN A 72 -4.23 -26.66 5.97
C ASN A 72 -2.86 -26.03 5.73
N GLU A 73 -2.14 -26.45 4.70
CA GLU A 73 -0.85 -25.87 4.33
C GLU A 73 -0.97 -24.37 4.02
N GLU A 74 -2.01 -23.98 3.29
CA GLU A 74 -2.26 -22.59 2.96
C GLU A 74 -2.67 -21.75 4.18
N TRP A 75 -3.56 -22.30 5.01
CA TRP A 75 -3.90 -21.68 6.29
C TRP A 75 -2.68 -21.50 7.19
N GLN A 76 -1.74 -22.47 7.18
CA GLN A 76 -0.50 -22.33 7.93
C GLN A 76 0.35 -21.14 7.44
N ARG A 77 0.42 -20.94 6.12
CA ARG A 77 1.11 -19.78 5.55
C ARG A 77 0.50 -18.44 5.99
N VAL A 78 -0.84 -18.37 6.06
CA VAL A 78 -1.58 -17.19 6.59
C VAL A 78 -1.27 -17.00 8.08
N LEU A 79 -1.40 -18.04 8.89
CA LEU A 79 -1.18 -18.00 10.34
C LEU A 79 0.26 -17.62 10.73
N GLU A 80 1.22 -17.95 9.91
CA GLU A 80 2.62 -17.57 10.07
C GLU A 80 2.93 -16.16 9.51
N GLY A 81 1.98 -15.55 8.80
CA GLY A 81 2.17 -14.25 8.15
C GLY A 81 3.04 -14.31 6.91
N ARG A 82 3.15 -15.47 6.25
CA ARG A 82 3.91 -15.64 5.01
C ARG A 82 3.15 -15.23 3.75
N ILE A 83 1.83 -15.17 3.83
CA ILE A 83 0.94 -14.67 2.79
C ILE A 83 -0.20 -13.87 3.44
N ASP A 84 -0.68 -12.88 2.72
CA ASP A 84 -1.83 -12.06 3.13
C ASP A 84 -3.15 -12.52 2.47
N TRP A 85 -4.22 -11.80 2.76
CA TRP A 85 -5.54 -12.02 2.20
C TRP A 85 -5.55 -12.09 0.66
N PHE A 86 -4.89 -11.15 0.00
CA PHE A 86 -4.89 -11.08 -1.47
C PHE A 86 -4.09 -12.21 -2.10
N GLU A 87 -2.92 -12.51 -1.55
CA GLU A 87 -2.11 -13.63 -2.02
C GLU A 87 -2.83 -14.95 -1.83
N ALA A 88 -3.44 -15.17 -0.65
CA ALA A 88 -4.13 -16.40 -0.32
C ALA A 88 -5.29 -16.72 -1.27
N LEU A 89 -5.99 -15.68 -1.77
CA LEU A 89 -7.14 -15.79 -2.68
C LEU A 89 -6.80 -15.58 -4.15
N SER A 90 -5.57 -15.19 -4.49
CA SER A 90 -5.17 -14.92 -5.87
C SER A 90 -4.92 -16.21 -6.65
N PRO A 91 -5.56 -16.40 -7.82
CA PRO A 91 -5.31 -17.56 -8.67
C PRO A 91 -3.84 -17.71 -9.03
N GLY A 92 -3.28 -18.89 -8.80
CA GLY A 92 -1.88 -19.21 -9.12
C GLY A 92 -0.85 -18.76 -8.07
N LEU A 93 -1.24 -18.00 -7.05
CA LEU A 93 -0.41 -17.62 -5.91
C LEU A 93 -0.87 -18.30 -4.63
N GLY A 94 -2.18 -18.31 -4.38
CA GLY A 94 -2.80 -18.92 -3.22
C GLY A 94 -3.77 -20.06 -3.58
N HIS A 95 -4.15 -20.79 -2.55
CA HIS A 95 -5.02 -21.98 -2.66
C HIS A 95 -6.28 -21.86 -1.79
N LEU A 96 -6.58 -20.67 -1.24
CA LEU A 96 -7.85 -20.43 -0.59
C LEU A 96 -8.89 -19.99 -1.62
N ALA A 97 -10.12 -20.41 -1.39
CA ALA A 97 -11.27 -20.06 -2.23
C ALA A 97 -12.35 -19.35 -1.40
N LEU A 98 -12.89 -18.26 -1.96
CA LEU A 98 -14.01 -17.54 -1.40
C LEU A 98 -15.32 -18.16 -1.96
N SER A 99 -16.28 -18.43 -1.07
CA SER A 99 -17.59 -18.94 -1.41
C SER A 99 -18.67 -18.36 -0.47
N GLY A 100 -19.93 -18.80 -0.61
CA GLY A 100 -21.05 -18.20 0.10
C GLY A 100 -21.52 -16.91 -0.59
N ASN A 101 -21.78 -15.86 0.18
CA ASN A 101 -22.21 -14.57 -0.37
C ASN A 101 -20.99 -13.73 -0.81
N ALA A 102 -20.56 -13.92 -2.06
CA ALA A 102 -19.43 -13.19 -2.63
C ALA A 102 -19.65 -11.66 -2.62
N VAL A 103 -20.90 -11.19 -2.77
CA VAL A 103 -21.21 -9.75 -2.70
C VAL A 103 -20.95 -9.20 -1.30
N ALA A 104 -21.31 -9.95 -0.24
CA ALA A 104 -21.01 -9.57 1.12
C ALA A 104 -19.50 -9.54 1.38
N ALA A 105 -18.76 -10.54 0.89
CA ALA A 105 -17.30 -10.59 1.05
C ALA A 105 -16.60 -9.40 0.38
N TRP A 106 -16.99 -9.03 -0.82
CA TRP A 106 -16.42 -7.87 -1.52
C TRP A 106 -16.86 -6.53 -0.93
N ARG A 107 -18.10 -6.45 -0.43
CA ARG A 107 -18.60 -5.25 0.27
C ARG A 107 -17.82 -4.96 1.56
N PHE A 108 -17.33 -6.00 2.22
CA PHE A 108 -16.58 -5.94 3.48
C PHE A 108 -15.15 -6.46 3.28
N VAL A 109 -14.53 -6.15 2.14
CA VAL A 109 -13.18 -6.63 1.80
C VAL A 109 -12.12 -6.14 2.80
N ASP A 110 -12.23 -4.91 3.27
CA ASP A 110 -11.39 -4.33 4.32
C ASP A 110 -11.52 -5.10 5.64
N MET A 111 -12.75 -5.45 6.05
CA MET A 111 -12.98 -6.32 7.21
C MET A 111 -12.31 -7.69 7.03
N MET A 112 -12.47 -8.31 5.85
CA MET A 112 -11.87 -9.62 5.59
C MET A 112 -10.34 -9.56 5.58
N ALA A 113 -9.75 -8.54 4.96
CA ALA A 113 -8.32 -8.32 4.97
C ALA A 113 -7.78 -8.14 6.40
N ARG A 114 -8.46 -7.32 7.23
CA ARG A 114 -8.10 -7.15 8.65
C ARG A 114 -8.27 -8.44 9.47
N ALA A 115 -9.27 -9.28 9.16
CA ALA A 115 -9.42 -10.60 9.76
C ALA A 115 -8.17 -11.46 9.52
N PHE A 116 -7.67 -11.50 8.28
CA PHE A 116 -6.45 -12.23 7.94
C PHE A 116 -5.20 -11.64 8.59
N ASP A 117 -5.05 -10.33 8.56
CA ASP A 117 -3.94 -9.59 9.18
C ASP A 117 -3.84 -9.83 10.70
N ALA A 118 -4.96 -10.06 11.37
CA ALA A 118 -5.00 -10.34 12.80
C ALA A 118 -4.51 -11.77 13.13
N MET A 119 -4.64 -12.73 12.22
CA MET A 119 -4.30 -14.13 12.48
C MET A 119 -2.84 -14.35 12.92
N PRO A 120 -1.82 -13.81 12.22
CA PRO A 120 -0.43 -13.97 12.63
C PRO A 120 -0.05 -13.18 13.89
N ARG A 121 -0.87 -12.22 14.33
CA ARG A 121 -0.60 -11.39 15.52
C ARG A 121 -1.01 -12.09 16.82
N VAL A 122 -1.87 -13.09 16.76
CA VAL A 122 -2.38 -13.81 17.95
C VAL A 122 -1.21 -14.35 18.76
N GLY A 123 -1.05 -13.82 20.00
CA GLY A 123 0.01 -14.23 20.92
C GLY A 123 1.40 -13.62 20.66
N ARG A 124 1.54 -12.67 19.71
CA ARG A 124 2.80 -11.94 19.47
C ARG A 124 2.78 -10.56 20.15
N THR A 125 3.93 -10.13 20.68
CA THR A 125 4.13 -8.78 21.22
C THR A 125 4.43 -7.78 20.09
N ASN A 126 3.80 -6.60 20.17
CA ASN A 126 3.72 -5.55 19.15
C ASN A 126 5.03 -5.12 18.48
N VAL A 127 4.95 -4.89 17.18
CA VAL A 127 5.88 -4.08 16.39
C VAL A 127 5.84 -2.63 16.94
N ARG A 128 7.02 -1.98 17.01
CA ARG A 128 7.15 -0.61 17.50
C ARG A 128 6.52 0.36 16.51
N THR A 129 5.36 0.91 16.85
CA THR A 129 4.71 1.99 16.10
C THR A 129 5.25 3.35 16.55
N VAL A 130 5.40 4.28 15.60
CA VAL A 130 5.76 5.67 15.88
C VAL A 130 4.50 6.40 16.35
N ALA A 131 4.56 7.03 17.54
CA ALA A 131 3.44 7.80 18.07
C ALA A 131 3.23 9.11 17.27
N PRO A 132 1.98 9.55 17.03
CA PRO A 132 1.72 10.81 16.33
C PRO A 132 2.26 12.02 17.10
N SER A 133 2.88 12.95 16.37
CA SER A 133 3.42 14.21 16.90
C SER A 133 2.36 15.32 16.90
N PRO A 134 2.35 16.25 17.86
CA PRO A 134 1.36 17.32 17.91
C PRO A 134 1.61 18.42 16.86
N ASP A 135 0.52 19.03 16.44
CA ASP A 135 0.35 20.05 15.40
C ASP A 135 1.52 21.05 15.19
N GLY A 136 2.32 20.82 14.16
CA GLY A 136 3.21 21.81 13.56
C GLY A 136 2.82 22.03 12.08
N ARG A 137 2.56 23.25 11.64
CA ARG A 137 2.41 23.54 10.22
C ARG A 137 3.79 23.65 9.59
N PRO A 138 4.08 22.89 8.51
CA PRO A 138 5.33 23.06 7.78
C PRO A 138 5.39 24.46 7.16
N SER A 139 6.51 25.14 7.31
CA SER A 139 6.81 26.41 6.63
C SER A 139 7.60 26.10 5.36
N GLY A 140 6.92 25.56 4.33
CA GLY A 140 7.55 25.23 3.05
C GLY A 140 7.79 26.46 2.17
N LYS A 141 8.66 26.32 1.17
CA LYS A 141 8.84 27.31 0.11
C LYS A 141 7.68 27.25 -0.89
N GLU A 142 7.57 28.29 -1.74
CA GLU A 142 6.54 28.34 -2.80
C GLU A 142 6.61 27.10 -3.70
N ILE A 143 5.44 26.52 -3.98
CA ILE A 143 5.29 25.38 -4.89
C ILE A 143 5.07 25.92 -6.30
N ILE A 144 5.92 25.54 -7.25
CA ILE A 144 5.86 25.97 -8.64
C ILE A 144 5.49 24.78 -9.51
N GLY A 145 4.41 24.92 -10.29
CA GLY A 145 4.00 23.93 -11.29
C GLY A 145 4.57 24.25 -12.67
N ARG A 146 5.02 23.21 -13.40
CA ARG A 146 5.51 23.35 -14.76
C ARG A 146 5.25 22.12 -15.61
N TYR A 147 5.28 22.31 -16.94
CA TYR A 147 5.24 21.22 -17.91
C TYR A 147 6.63 20.95 -18.48
N LEU A 148 6.91 19.67 -18.64
CA LEU A 148 8.08 19.15 -19.35
C LEU A 148 7.60 18.31 -20.54
N LYS A 149 8.45 18.14 -21.56
CA LYS A 149 8.18 17.19 -22.64
C LYS A 149 9.23 16.10 -22.60
N VAL A 150 8.82 14.91 -22.19
CA VAL A 150 9.68 13.75 -22.04
C VAL A 150 9.22 12.68 -23.02
N ASP A 151 10.10 12.19 -23.89
CA ASP A 151 9.79 11.17 -24.89
C ASP A 151 8.55 11.48 -25.76
N GLY A 152 8.36 12.77 -26.08
CA GLY A 152 7.22 13.27 -26.82
C GLY A 152 5.95 13.53 -26.01
N ILE A 153 5.87 13.08 -24.77
CA ILE A 153 4.72 13.23 -23.87
C ILE A 153 4.90 14.48 -23.00
N ARG A 154 3.86 15.31 -22.92
CA ARG A 154 3.85 16.48 -22.04
C ARG A 154 3.46 16.04 -20.62
N VAL A 155 4.36 16.21 -19.66
CA VAL A 155 4.20 15.83 -18.26
C VAL A 155 4.17 17.05 -17.39
N TYR A 156 3.32 17.02 -16.37
CA TYR A 156 3.25 18.06 -15.35
C TYR A 156 4.05 17.65 -14.11
N CYS A 157 4.77 18.61 -13.55
CA CYS A 157 5.48 18.46 -12.28
C CYS A 157 5.22 19.66 -11.40
N GLU A 158 5.21 19.42 -10.10
CA GLU A 158 5.26 20.45 -9.05
C GLU A 158 6.59 20.35 -8.32
N GLU A 159 7.25 21.49 -8.07
CA GLU A 159 8.48 21.49 -7.32
C GLU A 159 8.55 22.64 -6.29
N ALA A 160 9.26 22.40 -5.19
CA ALA A 160 9.56 23.38 -4.18
C ALA A 160 10.94 23.16 -3.57
N GLY A 161 11.57 24.24 -3.10
CA GLY A 161 12.87 24.17 -2.42
C GLY A 161 14.05 24.08 -3.35
N GLU A 162 15.23 23.93 -2.74
CA GLU A 162 16.54 23.82 -3.37
C GLU A 162 17.38 22.77 -2.62
N GLY A 163 18.50 22.33 -3.20
CA GLY A 163 19.39 21.35 -2.58
C GLY A 163 19.29 19.97 -3.19
N THR A 164 19.52 18.94 -2.39
CA THR A 164 19.48 17.54 -2.83
C THR A 164 18.08 17.21 -3.39
N PRO A 165 18.00 16.71 -4.65
CA PRO A 165 16.72 16.45 -5.27
C PRO A 165 16.03 15.21 -4.68
N ILE A 166 14.74 15.36 -4.39
CA ILE A 166 13.80 14.29 -4.05
C ILE A 166 12.75 14.24 -5.16
N VAL A 167 12.55 13.08 -5.77
CA VAL A 167 11.49 12.88 -6.79
C VAL A 167 10.43 11.96 -6.24
N CYS A 168 9.17 12.42 -6.30
CA CYS A 168 8.01 11.75 -5.72
C CYS A 168 7.08 11.20 -6.80
N PHE A 169 6.69 9.93 -6.67
CA PHE A 169 5.83 9.20 -7.61
C PHE A 169 4.58 8.70 -6.90
N HIS A 170 3.41 9.10 -7.42
CA HIS A 170 2.11 8.85 -6.81
C HIS A 170 1.63 7.39 -6.95
N ALA A 171 0.62 7.03 -6.17
CA ALA A 171 -0.08 5.76 -6.24
C ALA A 171 -0.96 5.64 -7.50
N ALA A 172 -1.43 4.44 -7.80
CA ALA A 172 -2.39 4.20 -8.87
C ALA A 172 -3.59 5.17 -8.77
N SER A 173 -4.00 5.74 -9.89
CA SER A 173 -5.14 6.66 -10.01
C SER A 173 -5.04 7.96 -9.22
N GLN A 174 -3.86 8.29 -8.70
CA GLN A 174 -3.57 9.53 -7.96
C GLN A 174 -2.79 10.53 -8.85
N ASP A 175 -2.26 11.60 -8.25
CA ASP A 175 -1.48 12.63 -8.94
C ASP A 175 -0.56 13.42 -7.97
N THR A 176 0.05 14.54 -8.43
CA THR A 176 0.96 15.38 -7.63
C THR A 176 0.35 15.90 -6.33
N LEU A 177 -0.96 16.04 -6.24
CA LEU A 177 -1.64 16.49 -5.01
C LEU A 177 -1.34 15.57 -3.82
N MET A 178 -1.06 14.28 -4.07
CA MET A 178 -0.63 13.33 -3.05
C MET A 178 0.58 13.83 -2.25
N TYR A 179 1.48 14.56 -2.91
CA TYR A 179 2.74 15.01 -2.31
C TYR A 179 2.76 16.49 -1.91
N ARG A 180 1.60 17.17 -1.93
CA ARG A 180 1.51 18.58 -1.55
C ARG A 180 2.15 18.87 -0.19
N HIS A 181 1.82 18.07 0.82
CA HIS A 181 2.37 18.24 2.16
C HIS A 181 3.84 17.83 2.27
N VAL A 182 4.32 16.95 1.40
CA VAL A 182 5.75 16.61 1.32
C VAL A 182 6.55 17.74 0.68
N LEU A 183 6.00 18.36 -0.39
CA LEU A 183 6.55 19.61 -0.96
C LEU A 183 6.66 20.70 0.10
N GLU A 184 5.62 20.90 0.90
CA GLU A 184 5.61 21.87 1.99
C GLU A 184 6.58 21.50 3.13
N GLY A 185 6.64 20.20 3.49
CA GLY A 185 7.33 19.71 4.68
C GLY A 185 8.83 19.45 4.52
N LEU A 186 9.31 19.22 3.29
CA LEU A 186 10.72 18.91 3.03
C LEU A 186 11.47 19.99 2.23
N SER A 187 10.76 20.98 1.65
CA SER A 187 11.36 21.99 0.79
C SER A 187 12.23 23.04 1.51
N ASP A 188 12.29 22.99 2.82
CA ASP A 188 13.21 23.79 3.62
C ASP A 188 14.69 23.36 3.46
N GLN A 189 14.93 22.08 3.16
CA GLN A 189 16.29 21.49 3.05
C GLN A 189 16.52 20.76 1.72
N TYR A 190 15.47 20.40 0.99
CA TYR A 190 15.52 19.60 -0.21
C TYR A 190 14.85 20.30 -1.39
N ARG A 191 15.26 19.97 -2.60
CA ARG A 191 14.50 20.27 -3.81
C ARG A 191 13.52 19.11 -4.06
N VAL A 192 12.26 19.28 -3.69
CA VAL A 192 11.24 18.24 -3.84
C VAL A 192 10.49 18.41 -5.15
N ILE A 193 10.35 17.34 -5.92
CA ILE A 193 9.69 17.31 -7.24
C ILE A 193 8.64 16.21 -7.22
N ALA A 194 7.36 16.56 -7.38
CA ALA A 194 6.28 15.60 -7.57
C ALA A 194 5.85 15.58 -9.05
N VAL A 195 5.54 14.40 -9.58
CA VAL A 195 5.26 14.18 -11.01
C VAL A 195 3.87 13.58 -11.19
N ASP A 196 3.03 14.17 -12.06
CA ASP A 196 1.85 13.49 -12.60
C ASP A 196 2.31 12.48 -13.66
N ALA A 197 2.10 11.20 -13.44
CA ALA A 197 2.47 10.17 -14.42
C ALA A 197 1.72 10.37 -15.77
N PRO A 198 2.25 9.88 -16.89
CA PRO A 198 1.59 9.97 -18.19
C PRO A 198 0.14 9.49 -18.15
N GLY A 199 -0.80 10.36 -18.58
CA GLY A 199 -2.24 10.11 -18.55
C GLY A 199 -2.96 10.53 -17.26
N HIS A 200 -2.24 10.93 -16.22
CA HIS A 200 -2.84 11.36 -14.94
C HIS A 200 -3.01 12.87 -14.88
N ALA A 201 -4.11 13.29 -14.28
CA ALA A 201 -4.45 14.68 -13.98
C ALA A 201 -4.06 15.67 -15.10
N LYS A 202 -2.95 16.40 -14.94
CA LYS A 202 -2.47 17.43 -15.85
C LYS A 202 -1.50 16.92 -16.93
N SER A 203 -1.05 15.65 -16.82
CA SER A 203 -0.15 15.03 -17.80
C SER A 203 -0.90 14.46 -18.99
N GLN A 204 -0.28 14.58 -20.17
CA GLN A 204 -0.84 14.09 -21.42
C GLN A 204 -0.95 12.57 -21.41
N LEU A 205 -2.09 12.05 -21.89
CA LEU A 205 -2.22 10.64 -22.23
C LEU A 205 -1.30 10.30 -23.41
N PRO A 206 -0.46 9.24 -23.32
CA PRO A 206 0.34 8.77 -24.42
C PRO A 206 -0.52 8.42 -25.67
N ALA A 207 0.01 8.64 -26.86
CA ALA A 207 -0.73 8.40 -28.11
C ALA A 207 -1.13 6.92 -28.31
N ASP A 208 -0.36 6.01 -27.73
CA ASP A 208 -0.59 4.56 -27.74
C ASP A 208 -1.41 4.06 -26.53
N GLY A 209 -1.99 4.97 -25.77
CA GLY A 209 -2.83 4.70 -24.58
C GLY A 209 -2.06 4.70 -23.25
N PRO A 210 -2.75 4.40 -22.15
CA PRO A 210 -2.16 4.41 -20.81
C PRO A 210 -1.07 3.35 -20.68
N PHE A 211 -0.10 3.60 -19.82
CA PHE A 211 0.89 2.59 -19.47
C PHE A 211 0.21 1.44 -18.71
N ARG A 212 0.61 0.21 -19.00
CA ARG A 212 0.06 -1.03 -18.41
C ARG A 212 1.13 -1.92 -17.81
N ASN A 213 2.30 -1.32 -17.54
CA ASN A 213 3.47 -2.05 -17.05
C ASN A 213 4.33 -1.08 -16.24
N LEU A 214 4.72 -1.46 -15.02
CA LEU A 214 5.53 -0.63 -14.15
C LEU A 214 6.93 -0.39 -14.71
N THR A 215 7.49 -1.34 -15.44
CA THR A 215 8.78 -1.16 -16.12
C THR A 215 8.74 0.01 -17.10
N ARG A 216 7.63 0.19 -17.83
CA ARG A 216 7.48 1.34 -18.74
C ARG A 216 7.38 2.67 -17.98
N HIS A 217 6.70 2.68 -16.83
CA HIS A 217 6.70 3.84 -15.92
C HIS A 217 8.12 4.13 -15.42
N ALA A 218 8.87 3.10 -15.01
CA ALA A 218 10.24 3.26 -14.55
C ALA A 218 11.14 3.82 -15.66
N GLU A 219 11.11 3.27 -16.87
CA GLU A 219 11.89 3.75 -18.03
C GLU A 219 11.56 5.21 -18.40
N PHE A 220 10.29 5.57 -18.33
CA PHE A 220 9.86 6.95 -18.57
C PHE A 220 10.41 7.90 -17.50
N ASN A 221 10.36 7.51 -16.23
CA ASN A 221 10.83 8.32 -15.11
C ASN A 221 12.37 8.39 -15.06
N GLU A 222 13.10 7.36 -15.52
CA GLU A 222 14.54 7.45 -15.76
C GLU A 222 14.87 8.59 -16.75
N LYS A 223 14.19 8.63 -17.91
CA LYS A 223 14.37 9.69 -18.90
C LYS A 223 13.97 11.06 -18.37
N LEU A 224 12.92 11.15 -17.56
CA LEU A 224 12.50 12.40 -16.92
C LEU A 224 13.57 12.92 -15.98
N MET A 225 14.12 12.08 -15.13
CA MET A 225 15.18 12.45 -14.17
C MET A 225 16.47 12.82 -14.91
N ASP A 226 16.84 12.08 -15.96
CA ASP A 226 18.01 12.38 -16.79
C ASP A 226 17.85 13.74 -17.51
N GLN A 227 16.65 14.04 -18.06
CA GLN A 227 16.34 15.33 -18.70
C GLN A 227 16.36 16.51 -17.72
N LEU A 228 15.97 16.28 -16.46
CA LEU A 228 16.07 17.27 -15.38
C LEU A 228 17.50 17.46 -14.86
N GLY A 229 18.46 16.66 -15.34
CA GLY A 229 19.86 16.70 -14.92
C GLY A 229 20.04 16.31 -13.46
N LEU A 230 19.19 15.45 -12.91
CA LEU A 230 19.25 15.07 -11.49
C LEU A 230 20.39 14.08 -11.27
N VAL A 231 21.29 14.41 -10.35
CA VAL A 231 22.42 13.57 -9.97
C VAL A 231 22.10 12.88 -8.66
N LYS A 232 22.04 11.56 -8.66
CA LYS A 232 21.74 10.73 -7.48
C LYS A 232 20.55 11.24 -6.66
N PRO A 233 19.37 11.46 -7.26
CA PRO A 233 18.22 11.90 -6.49
C PRO A 233 17.80 10.87 -5.43
N VAL A 234 17.17 11.32 -4.37
CA VAL A 234 16.29 10.49 -3.55
C VAL A 234 15.02 10.24 -4.34
N ILE A 235 14.51 9.01 -4.33
CA ILE A 235 13.24 8.68 -4.95
C ILE A 235 12.25 8.18 -3.89
N ILE A 236 11.04 8.74 -3.92
CA ILE A 236 9.94 8.40 -3.02
C ILE A 236 8.76 7.94 -3.86
N GLY A 237 8.16 6.80 -3.55
CA GLY A 237 6.95 6.33 -4.20
C GLY A 237 5.93 5.81 -3.20
N CYS A 238 4.64 5.86 -3.57
CA CYS A 238 3.57 5.28 -2.79
C CYS A 238 2.83 4.21 -3.58
N SER A 239 2.55 3.05 -2.98
CA SER A 239 1.79 1.97 -3.59
C SER A 239 2.40 1.54 -4.94
N MET A 240 1.70 1.72 -6.05
CA MET A 240 2.26 1.53 -7.39
C MET A 240 3.58 2.29 -7.58
N GLY A 241 3.65 3.54 -7.14
CA GLY A 241 4.90 4.32 -7.11
C GLY A 241 5.95 3.74 -6.17
N GLY A 242 5.52 3.15 -5.04
CA GLY A 242 6.39 2.44 -4.08
C GLY A 242 7.03 1.19 -4.69
N ASN A 243 6.27 0.39 -5.43
CA ASN A 243 6.80 -0.73 -6.21
C ASN A 243 7.77 -0.25 -7.31
N MET A 244 7.38 0.82 -8.01
CA MET A 244 8.19 1.38 -9.09
C MET A 244 9.55 1.90 -8.62
N VAL A 245 9.65 2.53 -7.45
CA VAL A 245 10.95 3.00 -6.94
C VAL A 245 11.88 1.85 -6.58
N LEU A 246 11.35 0.70 -6.16
CA LEU A 246 12.13 -0.52 -5.96
C LEU A 246 12.64 -1.06 -7.32
N GLU A 247 11.81 -1.04 -8.37
CA GLU A 247 12.26 -1.39 -9.72
C GLU A 247 13.34 -0.44 -10.21
N LEU A 248 13.17 0.88 -10.05
CA LEU A 248 14.17 1.88 -10.44
C LEU A 248 15.52 1.61 -9.76
N GLY A 249 15.52 1.33 -8.45
CA GLY A 249 16.74 0.97 -7.71
C GLY A 249 17.41 -0.30 -8.24
N ALA A 250 16.63 -1.34 -8.53
CA ALA A 250 17.14 -2.60 -9.05
C ALA A 250 17.65 -2.51 -10.51
N ARG A 251 17.07 -1.59 -11.31
CA ARG A 251 17.45 -1.35 -12.72
C ARG A 251 18.74 -0.55 -12.84
N ARG A 252 18.93 0.47 -11.99
CA ARG A 252 20.08 1.40 -12.06
C ARG A 252 20.80 1.48 -10.71
N PRO A 253 21.51 0.42 -10.27
CA PRO A 253 22.35 0.49 -9.09
C PRO A 253 23.31 1.69 -9.16
N GLY A 254 23.52 2.38 -8.04
CA GLY A 254 24.36 3.58 -7.95
C GLY A 254 23.72 4.88 -8.46
N ALA A 255 22.54 4.85 -9.06
CA ALA A 255 21.88 6.03 -9.62
C ALA A 255 21.13 6.88 -8.58
N TYR A 256 20.82 6.32 -7.41
CA TYR A 256 20.01 6.95 -6.39
C TYR A 256 20.76 7.07 -5.07
N SER A 257 20.57 8.18 -4.33
CA SER A 257 21.17 8.37 -3.02
C SER A 257 20.39 7.66 -1.91
N ALA A 258 19.08 7.56 -2.04
CA ALA A 258 18.20 6.82 -1.15
C ALA A 258 16.85 6.50 -1.84
N ILE A 259 16.15 5.50 -1.34
CA ILE A 259 14.85 5.06 -1.85
C ILE A 259 13.86 4.97 -0.67
N VAL A 260 12.68 5.57 -0.83
CA VAL A 260 11.56 5.43 0.12
C VAL A 260 10.38 4.80 -0.61
N ALA A 261 10.07 3.55 -0.30
CA ALA A 261 8.91 2.85 -0.81
C ALA A 261 7.82 2.85 0.26
N ALA A 262 6.89 3.81 0.14
CA ALA A 262 5.73 3.89 1.01
C ALA A 262 4.62 2.99 0.46
N GLU A 263 4.05 2.13 1.31
CA GLU A 263 3.04 1.13 0.93
C GLU A 263 3.42 0.38 -0.35
N GLY A 264 4.70 0.07 -0.49
CA GLY A 264 5.31 -0.61 -1.62
C GLY A 264 5.89 -1.97 -1.23
N ALA A 265 5.93 -2.87 -2.20
CA ALA A 265 6.53 -4.19 -2.08
C ALA A 265 7.20 -4.60 -3.39
N ASP A 266 8.03 -5.64 -3.35
CA ASP A 266 8.74 -6.15 -4.52
C ASP A 266 7.87 -7.00 -5.45
N HIS A 267 6.67 -7.35 -5.04
CA HIS A 267 5.67 -8.03 -5.86
C HIS A 267 4.25 -7.70 -5.42
N THR A 268 3.28 -7.95 -6.30
CA THR A 268 1.85 -7.78 -6.01
C THR A 268 1.05 -9.00 -6.43
N PRO A 269 -0.04 -9.32 -5.72
CA PRO A 269 -0.99 -10.33 -6.16
C PRO A 269 -1.63 -9.94 -7.49
N THR A 270 -1.95 -10.95 -8.31
CA THR A 270 -2.59 -10.73 -9.61
C THR A 270 -3.97 -10.11 -9.43
N VAL A 271 -4.24 -9.01 -10.13
CA VAL A 271 -5.56 -8.41 -10.22
C VAL A 271 -6.40 -9.17 -11.25
N SER A 272 -7.61 -9.57 -10.90
CA SER A 272 -8.46 -10.35 -11.81
C SER A 272 -8.93 -9.54 -13.01
N GLU A 273 -9.01 -10.16 -14.20
CA GLU A 273 -9.52 -9.51 -15.42
C GLU A 273 -10.95 -9.01 -15.24
N PHE A 274 -11.79 -9.76 -14.52
CA PHE A 274 -13.15 -9.30 -14.20
C PHE A 274 -13.16 -7.95 -13.47
N PHE A 275 -12.28 -7.78 -12.45
CA PHE A 275 -12.16 -6.52 -11.74
C PHE A 275 -11.62 -5.41 -12.65
N LEU A 276 -10.62 -5.70 -13.48
CA LEU A 276 -10.06 -4.74 -14.45
C LEU A 276 -11.11 -4.28 -15.48
N ASP A 277 -12.00 -5.17 -15.90
CA ASP A 277 -13.09 -4.82 -16.83
C ASP A 277 -14.19 -3.99 -16.15
N MET A 278 -14.48 -4.26 -14.87
CA MET A 278 -15.40 -3.43 -14.09
C MET A 278 -14.94 -1.97 -13.99
N LEU A 279 -13.62 -1.71 -13.97
CA LEU A 279 -13.08 -0.35 -13.93
C LEU A 279 -13.47 0.48 -15.15
N LEU A 280 -13.58 -0.14 -16.33
CA LEU A 280 -14.02 0.57 -17.54
C LEU A 280 -15.48 1.01 -17.47
N MET A 281 -16.29 0.35 -16.65
CA MET A 281 -17.72 0.65 -16.49
C MET A 281 -17.98 1.65 -15.36
N ASN A 282 -17.32 1.50 -14.22
CA ASN A 282 -17.56 2.29 -13.01
C ASN A 282 -16.31 2.47 -12.14
N GLY A 283 -15.14 2.63 -12.79
CA GLY A 283 -13.84 2.68 -12.10
C GLY A 283 -13.74 3.79 -11.08
N THR A 284 -14.23 4.98 -11.39
CA THR A 284 -14.14 6.14 -10.48
C THR A 284 -14.81 5.84 -9.14
N ASP A 285 -16.05 5.31 -9.14
CA ASP A 285 -16.76 5.03 -7.89
C ASP A 285 -16.15 3.86 -7.12
N ILE A 286 -15.71 2.82 -7.84
CA ILE A 286 -15.07 1.64 -7.22
C ILE A 286 -13.76 2.04 -6.55
N ILE A 287 -12.87 2.71 -7.27
CA ILE A 287 -11.56 3.10 -6.74
C ILE A 287 -11.71 4.18 -5.66
N ALA A 288 -12.63 5.13 -5.81
CA ALA A 288 -12.91 6.12 -4.77
C ALA A 288 -13.38 5.48 -3.45
N ALA A 289 -14.29 4.50 -3.53
CA ALA A 289 -14.76 3.77 -2.36
C ALA A 289 -13.62 2.97 -1.69
N TRP A 290 -12.80 2.28 -2.48
CA TRP A 290 -11.64 1.54 -1.97
C TRP A 290 -10.60 2.48 -1.37
N SER A 291 -10.23 3.54 -2.07
CA SER A 291 -9.28 4.52 -1.56
C SER A 291 -9.74 5.14 -0.25
N ARG A 292 -11.05 5.40 -0.11
CA ARG A 292 -11.62 5.88 1.15
C ARG A 292 -11.54 4.84 2.27
N SER A 293 -11.75 3.56 1.98
CA SER A 293 -11.67 2.49 2.98
C SER A 293 -10.23 2.19 3.41
N MET A 294 -9.24 2.50 2.57
CA MET A 294 -7.82 2.34 2.87
C MET A 294 -7.23 3.47 3.74
N THR A 295 -7.98 4.53 4.06
CA THR A 295 -7.50 5.56 5.00
C THR A 295 -7.66 5.11 6.45
N GLY A 296 -6.64 5.35 7.28
CA GLY A 296 -6.64 4.99 8.69
C GLY A 296 -7.66 5.76 9.53
N ASP A 297 -7.94 5.25 10.73
CA ASP A 297 -8.94 5.81 11.64
C ASP A 297 -8.59 7.23 12.12
N ARG A 298 -7.31 7.54 12.21
CA ARG A 298 -6.82 8.87 12.63
C ARG A 298 -6.76 9.89 11.50
N THR A 299 -7.07 9.50 10.26
CA THR A 299 -7.03 10.40 9.11
C THR A 299 -8.07 11.51 9.23
N PRO A 300 -7.68 12.78 9.23
CA PRO A 300 -8.63 13.89 9.24
C PRO A 300 -9.60 13.83 8.04
N PRO A 301 -10.89 14.17 8.23
CA PRO A 301 -11.91 14.03 7.17
C PRO A 301 -11.62 14.83 5.89
N ASP A 302 -10.94 15.98 6.00
CA ASP A 302 -10.51 16.77 4.85
C ASP A 302 -9.42 16.07 4.04
N ARG A 303 -8.43 15.47 4.69
CA ARG A 303 -7.38 14.68 4.02
C ARG A 303 -7.94 13.41 3.38
N ALA A 304 -8.87 12.75 4.04
CA ALA A 304 -9.56 11.61 3.44
C ALA A 304 -10.38 12.01 2.19
N ARG A 305 -10.93 13.25 2.14
CA ARG A 305 -11.55 13.79 0.92
C ARG A 305 -10.52 14.09 -0.17
N ASP A 306 -9.33 14.55 0.18
CA ASP A 306 -8.25 14.79 -0.79
C ASP A 306 -7.82 13.50 -1.49
N VAL A 307 -7.76 12.37 -0.77
CA VAL A 307 -7.52 11.05 -1.37
C VAL A 307 -8.57 10.74 -2.43
N VAL A 308 -9.85 10.87 -2.10
CA VAL A 308 -10.97 10.56 -3.03
C VAL A 308 -11.02 11.55 -4.20
N TRP A 309 -10.74 12.84 -3.94
CA TRP A 309 -10.75 13.87 -4.96
C TRP A 309 -9.78 13.59 -6.12
N GLN A 310 -8.63 13.06 -5.84
CA GLN A 310 -7.63 12.71 -6.85
C GLN A 310 -8.14 11.63 -7.81
N ILE A 311 -8.88 10.63 -7.30
CA ILE A 311 -9.47 9.55 -8.09
C ILE A 311 -10.38 10.11 -9.20
N SER A 312 -11.19 11.13 -8.89
CA SER A 312 -12.11 11.72 -9.86
C SER A 312 -11.42 12.47 -11.01
N ARG A 313 -10.10 12.65 -10.96
CA ARG A 313 -9.29 13.28 -12.00
C ARG A 313 -8.57 12.30 -12.92
N THR A 314 -8.76 11.00 -12.71
CA THR A 314 -8.15 9.93 -13.52
C THR A 314 -9.23 9.20 -14.31
N THR A 315 -8.96 8.91 -15.59
CA THR A 315 -9.95 8.20 -16.42
C THR A 315 -9.96 6.70 -16.14
N PRO A 316 -11.09 6.01 -16.36
CA PRO A 316 -11.19 4.55 -16.17
C PRO A 316 -10.13 3.74 -16.93
N GLU A 317 -9.76 4.18 -18.14
CA GLU A 317 -8.74 3.51 -18.94
C GLU A 317 -7.34 3.60 -18.30
N VAL A 318 -7.02 4.75 -17.69
CA VAL A 318 -5.77 4.95 -16.94
C VAL A 318 -5.78 4.13 -15.68
N MET A 319 -6.89 4.14 -14.91
CA MET A 319 -7.07 3.30 -13.72
C MET A 319 -6.85 1.81 -14.02
N ARG A 320 -7.45 1.33 -15.15
CA ARG A 320 -7.25 -0.05 -15.60
C ARG A 320 -5.79 -0.30 -15.98
N GLY A 321 -5.14 0.66 -16.63
CA GLY A 321 -3.72 0.58 -16.99
C GLY A 321 -2.83 0.42 -15.76
N ASP A 322 -3.02 1.27 -14.76
CA ASP A 322 -2.29 1.25 -13.49
C ASP A 322 -2.42 -0.10 -12.78
N LEU A 323 -3.67 -0.56 -12.59
CA LEU A 323 -3.91 -1.81 -11.86
C LEU A 323 -3.50 -3.06 -12.66
N THR A 324 -3.48 -2.99 -14.00
CA THR A 324 -2.87 -4.02 -14.84
C THR A 324 -1.36 -4.06 -14.59
N GLY A 325 -0.69 -2.91 -14.57
CA GLY A 325 0.74 -2.83 -14.30
C GLY A 325 1.10 -3.24 -12.88
N TYR A 326 0.31 -2.81 -11.91
CA TYR A 326 0.46 -3.17 -10.50
C TYR A 326 0.30 -4.68 -10.28
N GLY A 327 -0.78 -5.30 -10.78
CA GLY A 327 -1.06 -6.72 -10.60
C GLY A 327 -0.16 -7.69 -11.37
N ASN A 328 0.71 -7.18 -12.25
CA ASN A 328 1.72 -7.97 -12.97
C ASN A 328 3.16 -7.70 -12.48
N PHE A 329 3.29 -6.99 -11.35
CA PHE A 329 4.59 -6.61 -10.83
C PHE A 329 5.22 -7.70 -9.98
N ASP A 330 6.42 -8.14 -10.39
CA ASP A 330 7.26 -9.07 -9.62
C ASP A 330 8.75 -8.76 -9.86
N GLN A 331 9.40 -8.30 -8.82
CA GLN A 331 10.83 -7.96 -8.80
C GLN A 331 11.62 -8.74 -7.73
N ARG A 332 11.05 -9.80 -7.17
CA ARG A 332 11.66 -10.60 -6.09
C ARG A 332 13.08 -11.08 -6.40
N GLU A 333 13.34 -11.42 -7.67
CA GLU A 333 14.67 -11.87 -8.10
C GLU A 333 15.68 -10.72 -8.29
N ARG A 334 15.22 -9.47 -8.33
CA ARG A 334 16.03 -8.32 -8.75
C ARG A 334 16.27 -7.29 -7.65
N VAL A 335 15.37 -7.15 -6.67
CA VAL A 335 15.46 -6.13 -5.62
C VAL A 335 16.72 -6.26 -4.77
N GLY A 336 17.32 -7.44 -4.66
CA GLY A 336 18.61 -7.66 -4.02
C GLY A 336 19.80 -6.96 -4.70
N ARG A 337 19.61 -6.38 -5.90
CA ARG A 337 20.63 -5.57 -6.62
C ARG A 337 20.61 -4.10 -6.19
N ILE A 338 19.62 -3.67 -5.42
CA ILE A 338 19.56 -2.30 -4.94
C ILE A 338 20.72 -2.07 -3.98
N ASP A 339 21.55 -1.08 -4.30
CA ASP A 339 22.73 -0.68 -3.52
C ASP A 339 22.51 0.61 -2.73
N ALA A 340 21.46 1.37 -3.08
CA ALA A 340 21.04 2.54 -2.33
C ALA A 340 20.40 2.14 -1.00
N PRO A 341 20.51 2.94 0.07
CA PRO A 341 19.70 2.76 1.27
C PRO A 341 18.20 2.78 0.97
N VAL A 342 17.45 1.83 1.53
CA VAL A 342 16.00 1.69 1.31
C VAL A 342 15.25 1.82 2.64
N LEU A 343 14.22 2.67 2.65
CA LEU A 343 13.20 2.72 3.67
C LEU A 343 11.89 2.17 3.10
N LEU A 344 11.38 1.10 3.69
CA LEU A 344 10.04 0.59 3.48
C LEU A 344 9.14 1.21 4.55
N LEU A 345 8.21 2.08 4.15
CA LEU A 345 7.34 2.80 5.08
C LEU A 345 5.90 2.37 4.88
N ARG A 346 5.20 2.02 5.96
CA ARG A 346 3.78 1.69 5.90
C ARG A 346 2.98 2.30 7.04
N GLY A 347 1.66 2.43 6.83
CA GLY A 347 0.69 2.66 7.89
C GLY A 347 0.20 1.34 8.49
N ASP A 348 -0.02 1.28 9.78
CA ASP A 348 -0.51 0.06 10.45
C ASP A 348 -1.98 -0.25 10.14
N ALA A 349 -2.73 0.73 9.64
CA ALA A 349 -4.10 0.59 9.19
C ALA A 349 -4.25 0.22 7.71
N ASP A 350 -3.17 0.16 6.93
CA ASP A 350 -3.25 -0.29 5.54
C ASP A 350 -3.59 -1.78 5.48
N TRP A 351 -4.72 -2.10 4.85
CA TRP A 351 -5.18 -3.46 4.63
C TRP A 351 -4.78 -4.03 3.27
N LEU A 352 -4.25 -3.19 2.34
CA LEU A 352 -3.86 -3.61 0.99
C LEU A 352 -2.42 -4.14 0.95
N VAL A 353 -1.48 -3.46 1.63
CA VAL A 353 -0.08 -3.89 1.73
C VAL A 353 0.20 -4.33 3.16
N SER A 354 0.19 -5.64 3.37
CA SER A 354 0.34 -6.24 4.70
C SER A 354 1.74 -6.04 5.28
N GLN A 355 1.83 -6.10 6.61
CA GLN A 355 3.11 -6.07 7.32
C GLN A 355 4.03 -7.20 6.84
N SER A 356 3.47 -8.41 6.66
CA SER A 356 4.24 -9.57 6.21
C SER A 356 4.86 -9.38 4.83
N ARG A 357 4.13 -8.75 3.90
CA ARG A 357 4.65 -8.46 2.55
C ARG A 357 5.79 -7.45 2.59
N VAL A 358 5.70 -6.42 3.43
CA VAL A 358 6.78 -5.44 3.63
C VAL A 358 8.01 -6.09 4.26
N GLU A 359 7.82 -6.92 5.28
CA GLU A 359 8.90 -7.67 5.94
C GLU A 359 9.59 -8.66 4.98
N ASP A 360 8.80 -9.35 4.16
CA ASP A 360 9.29 -10.27 3.14
C ASP A 360 10.11 -9.52 2.06
N THR A 361 9.62 -8.37 1.58
CA THR A 361 10.38 -7.48 0.69
C THR A 361 11.68 -7.01 1.33
N ALA A 362 11.64 -6.57 2.59
CA ALA A 362 12.83 -6.12 3.33
C ALA A 362 13.88 -7.23 3.45
N SER A 363 13.45 -8.48 3.63
CA SER A 363 14.34 -9.63 3.73
C SER A 363 15.22 -9.85 2.47
N ARG A 364 14.75 -9.37 1.31
CA ARG A 364 15.46 -9.47 0.02
C ARG A 364 16.32 -8.25 -0.30
N ILE A 365 16.16 -7.13 0.43
CA ILE A 365 16.93 -5.90 0.20
C ILE A 365 17.92 -5.69 1.34
N PRO A 366 19.22 -5.97 1.13
CA PRO A 366 20.21 -5.88 2.20
C PRO A 366 20.28 -4.48 2.82
N GLY A 367 20.17 -4.40 4.14
CA GLY A 367 20.28 -3.14 4.88
C GLY A 367 19.08 -2.21 4.79
N SER A 368 17.95 -2.67 4.24
CA SER A 368 16.70 -1.92 4.25
C SER A 368 16.18 -1.72 5.67
N GLU A 369 15.46 -0.63 5.88
CA GLU A 369 14.79 -0.27 7.14
C GLU A 369 13.28 -0.28 6.95
N ILE A 370 12.54 -0.65 7.99
CA ILE A 370 11.06 -0.60 8.00
C ILE A 370 10.63 0.46 9.00
N ALA A 371 9.71 1.33 8.59
CA ALA A 371 9.00 2.25 9.48
C ALA A 371 7.49 2.01 9.38
N VAL A 372 6.81 2.02 10.53
CA VAL A 372 5.35 1.84 10.61
C VAL A 372 4.73 3.05 11.30
N LEU A 373 3.80 3.72 10.62
CA LEU A 373 3.08 4.88 11.14
C LEU A 373 1.75 4.46 11.76
N ALA A 374 1.53 4.83 13.02
CA ALA A 374 0.35 4.42 13.78
C ALA A 374 -0.93 5.13 13.33
N GLY A 375 -2.03 4.37 13.17
CA GLY A 375 -3.35 4.88 12.78
C GLY A 375 -3.39 5.47 11.37
N THR A 376 -2.42 5.13 10.55
CA THR A 376 -2.22 5.58 9.17
C THR A 376 -2.58 4.46 8.21
N GLY A 377 -3.29 4.78 7.14
CA GLY A 377 -3.62 3.82 6.09
C GLY A 377 -2.66 3.90 4.91
N HIS A 378 -3.21 3.65 3.72
CA HIS A 378 -2.48 3.46 2.47
C HIS A 378 -1.85 4.74 1.87
N TYR A 379 -2.16 5.91 2.42
CA TYR A 379 -1.69 7.21 1.88
C TYR A 379 -0.96 8.03 2.94
N PRO A 380 0.13 7.53 3.54
CA PRO A 380 0.76 8.12 4.72
C PRO A 380 1.18 9.59 4.54
N MET A 381 1.59 10.00 3.33
CA MET A 381 1.97 11.38 3.00
C MET A 381 0.78 12.35 2.94
N ILE A 382 -0.45 11.84 2.80
CA ILE A 382 -1.68 12.63 2.87
C ILE A 382 -2.27 12.55 4.28
N GLU A 383 -2.32 11.35 4.84
CA GLU A 383 -3.01 11.06 6.10
C GLU A 383 -2.29 11.67 7.30
N ASN A 384 -0.98 11.41 7.42
CA ASN A 384 -0.12 11.86 8.50
C ASN A 384 1.17 12.49 7.94
N PRO A 385 1.07 13.61 7.21
CA PRO A 385 2.21 14.20 6.50
C PRO A 385 3.35 14.65 7.42
N LEU A 386 3.06 15.03 8.65
CA LEU A 386 4.10 15.46 9.60
C LEU A 386 4.99 14.27 9.97
N GLU A 387 4.39 13.18 10.46
CA GLU A 387 5.14 11.96 10.81
C GLU A 387 5.82 11.34 9.59
N PHE A 388 5.18 11.40 8.42
CA PHE A 388 5.79 10.95 7.17
C PHE A 388 7.05 11.74 6.87
N CYS A 389 6.99 13.08 6.85
CA CYS A 389 8.13 13.94 6.57
C CYS A 389 9.24 13.81 7.61
N GLU A 390 8.90 13.72 8.90
CA GLU A 390 9.88 13.51 9.98
C GLU A 390 10.59 12.16 9.85
N THR A 391 9.85 11.10 9.52
CA THR A 391 10.41 9.76 9.31
C THR A 391 11.35 9.73 8.11
N VAL A 392 10.95 10.34 6.99
CA VAL A 392 11.79 10.46 5.79
C VAL A 392 13.05 11.28 6.10
N ARG A 393 12.91 12.43 6.75
CA ARG A 393 14.04 13.31 7.13
C ARG A 393 15.05 12.57 7.99
N ALA A 394 14.61 11.91 9.05
CA ALA A 394 15.47 11.14 9.95
C ALA A 394 16.19 10.00 9.21
N PHE A 395 15.54 9.35 8.27
CA PHE A 395 16.18 8.33 7.43
C PHE A 395 17.26 8.94 6.53
N LEU A 396 16.99 10.08 5.85
CA LEU A 396 17.95 10.74 4.97
C LEU A 396 19.16 11.28 5.73
N GLU A 397 18.97 11.93 6.88
CA GLU A 397 20.07 12.42 7.75
C GLU A 397 20.98 11.28 8.22
N LYS A 398 20.40 10.12 8.59
CA LYS A 398 21.17 8.93 8.97
C LYS A 398 21.97 8.38 7.79
N THR A 399 21.43 8.49 6.58
CA THR A 399 22.07 8.01 5.35
C THR A 399 23.24 8.90 4.95
N ASP A 400 23.07 10.22 5.00
CA ASP A 400 24.12 11.21 4.74
C ASP A 400 25.27 11.07 5.74
N ALA A 401 24.96 10.85 7.03
CA ALA A 401 25.95 10.62 8.06
C ALA A 401 26.76 9.32 7.85
N ARG A 402 26.20 8.32 7.18
CA ARG A 402 26.93 7.11 6.79
C ARG A 402 27.88 7.38 5.63
N HIS A 403 27.43 8.10 4.59
CA HIS A 403 28.26 8.46 3.44
C HIS A 403 29.43 9.38 3.79
N ALA A 404 29.26 10.25 4.79
CA ALA A 404 30.34 11.14 5.26
C ALA A 404 31.45 10.44 6.06
N ARG A 405 31.28 9.15 6.44
CA ARG A 405 32.27 8.34 7.20
C ARG A 405 33.05 7.36 6.32
N HIS A 406 32.73 7.26 5.06
CA HIS A 406 33.42 6.45 4.04
C HIS A 406 34.02 7.32 2.95
#